data_73d7464369716cf2c28087dd745f8bfd
#
_entry.id   73d7464369716cf2c28087dd745f8bfd
#
_cell.length_a   1.000
_cell.length_b   1.000
_cell.length_c   1.000
_cell.angle_alpha   90.00
_cell.angle_beta   90.00
_cell.angle_gamma   90.00
#
_symmetry.space_group_name_H-M   'P 1'
#
loop_
_entity.id
_entity.type
_entity.pdbx_description
1 polymer ?
#
loop_
_entity_poly.entity_id
_entity_poly.type
_entity_poly.pdbx_seq_one_letter_code
_entity_poly.pdbx_strand_id
1 'polypeptide(L)'
;MSLNRNAIYEALLALGASAGVWASPPSQRLQFWDSTDAQPALFLRSGDDEYPARDPRSPRVKVTLHAEFWIYYRTVDKNEAPGVMLDTLITALEDALRPPGFAQFQNLGLPYVSHCWIEGQINKDDGALTGQAIARVPVQILAIS
;
A
#
# COMPACT_ATOMS: atom_id res chain seq x y z
N MET A 1 -13.35 -14.15 17.43
CA MET A 1 -12.02 -14.12 16.79
C MET A 1 -11.44 -12.72 16.92
N SER A 2 -10.23 -12.62 17.39
CA SER A 2 -9.56 -11.32 17.54
C SER A 2 -9.00 -10.82 16.22
N LEU A 3 -9.06 -9.52 16.04
CA LEU A 3 -8.44 -8.85 14.92
C LEU A 3 -6.90 -8.85 15.10
N ASN A 4 -6.18 -9.27 14.09
CA ASN A 4 -4.73 -9.26 14.10
C ASN A 4 -4.19 -8.24 13.09
N ARG A 5 -3.91 -7.03 13.56
CA ARG A 5 -3.39 -5.94 12.72
C ARG A 5 -2.06 -6.28 12.08
N ASN A 6 -1.18 -6.92 12.82
CA ASN A 6 0.14 -7.29 12.28
C ASN A 6 0.01 -8.22 11.09
N ALA A 7 -0.86 -9.22 11.18
CA ALA A 7 -1.13 -10.13 10.07
C ALA A 7 -1.71 -9.41 8.85
N ILE A 8 -2.59 -8.43 9.08
CA ILE A 8 -3.17 -7.62 8.00
C ILE A 8 -2.08 -6.83 7.26
N TYR A 9 -1.23 -6.11 7.99
CA TYR A 9 -0.18 -5.30 7.38
C TYR A 9 0.90 -6.16 6.72
N GLU A 10 1.23 -7.32 7.30
CA GLU A 10 2.14 -8.27 6.67
C GLU A 10 1.58 -8.82 5.36
N ALA A 11 0.30 -9.18 5.33
CA ALA A 11 -0.35 -9.66 4.12
C ALA A 11 -0.44 -8.56 3.03
N LEU A 12 -0.74 -7.34 3.44
CA LEU A 12 -0.78 -6.20 2.52
C LEU A 12 0.60 -5.90 1.94
N LEU A 13 1.64 -5.92 2.77
CA LEU A 13 3.02 -5.72 2.33
C LEU A 13 3.47 -6.82 1.38
N ALA A 14 3.13 -8.07 1.67
CA ALA A 14 3.44 -9.21 0.78
C ALA A 14 2.78 -9.06 -0.59
N LEU A 15 1.54 -8.57 -0.61
CA LEU A 15 0.82 -8.30 -1.84
C LEU A 15 1.51 -7.20 -2.65
N GLY A 16 1.90 -6.10 -2.01
CA GLY A 16 2.68 -5.03 -2.64
C GLY A 16 4.04 -5.50 -3.12
N ALA A 17 4.71 -6.37 -2.37
CA ALA A 17 5.99 -6.95 -2.76
C ALA A 17 5.87 -7.77 -4.05
N SER A 18 4.75 -8.44 -4.28
CA SER A 18 4.49 -9.21 -5.49
C SER A 18 4.21 -8.35 -6.73
N ALA A 19 3.92 -7.07 -6.54
CA ALA A 19 3.47 -6.18 -7.62
C ALA A 19 4.60 -5.79 -8.57
N GLY A 20 5.85 -5.83 -8.12
CA GLY A 20 6.96 -5.35 -8.94
C GLY A 20 8.31 -5.95 -8.54
N VAL A 21 9.33 -5.54 -9.27
CA VAL A 21 10.71 -5.89 -8.95
C VAL A 21 11.31 -4.74 -8.14
N TRP A 22 11.39 -4.95 -6.85
CA TRP A 22 11.92 -3.96 -5.91
C TRP A 22 13.42 -4.21 -5.71
N ALA A 23 14.19 -3.15 -5.64
CA ALA A 23 15.65 -3.25 -5.52
C ALA A 23 16.09 -3.72 -4.13
N SER A 24 15.22 -3.58 -3.14
CA SER A 24 15.41 -4.12 -1.79
C SER A 24 14.09 -4.73 -1.31
N PRO A 25 14.12 -5.65 -0.33
CA PRO A 25 12.89 -6.21 0.22
C PRO A 25 11.99 -5.09 0.77
N PRO A 26 10.69 -5.07 0.41
CA PRO A 26 9.76 -4.11 0.98
C PRO A 26 9.69 -4.19 2.50
N SER A 27 9.48 -3.05 3.14
CA SER A 27 9.56 -2.93 4.59
C SER A 27 8.43 -2.06 5.15
N GLN A 28 8.02 -2.34 6.38
CA GLN A 28 7.12 -1.48 7.15
C GLN A 28 7.86 -0.33 7.84
N ARG A 29 9.19 -0.33 7.80
CA ARG A 29 9.99 0.75 8.32
C ARG A 29 10.27 1.77 7.23
N LEU A 30 9.46 2.82 7.18
CA LEU A 30 9.64 3.91 6.22
C LEU A 30 10.98 4.61 6.44
N GLN A 31 11.71 4.85 5.36
CA GLN A 31 12.94 5.63 5.34
C GLN A 31 12.74 6.82 4.40
N PHE A 32 13.56 7.86 4.58
CA PHE A 32 13.59 8.95 3.61
C PHE A 32 14.20 8.49 2.30
N TRP A 33 13.79 9.11 1.21
CA TRP A 33 14.27 8.75 -0.12
C TRP A 33 15.79 8.95 -0.28
N ASP A 34 16.36 9.95 0.38
CA ASP A 34 17.80 10.24 0.34
C ASP A 34 18.62 9.24 1.15
N SER A 35 18.00 8.51 2.07
CA SER A 35 18.61 7.43 2.83
C SER A 35 18.34 6.05 2.23
N THR A 36 17.64 5.99 1.09
CA THR A 36 17.26 4.74 0.41
C THR A 36 18.03 4.65 -0.91
N ASP A 37 19.17 3.97 -0.91
CA ASP A 37 20.03 3.87 -2.08
C ASP A 37 19.51 2.88 -3.11
N ALA A 38 18.92 1.78 -2.65
CA ALA A 38 18.35 0.74 -3.52
C ALA A 38 16.93 1.12 -3.93
N GLN A 39 16.76 1.53 -5.17
CA GLN A 39 15.45 1.89 -5.75
C GLN A 39 15.26 1.21 -7.11
N PRO A 40 14.01 0.87 -7.51
CA PRO A 40 12.77 1.23 -6.84
C PRO A 40 12.59 0.55 -5.49
N ALA A 41 12.00 1.28 -4.55
CA ALA A 41 11.77 0.81 -3.19
C ALA A 41 10.29 0.95 -2.83
N LEU A 42 9.79 0.02 -2.02
CA LEU A 42 8.43 0.01 -1.52
C LEU A 42 8.43 -0.05 0.00
N PHE A 43 7.67 0.84 0.60
CA PHE A 43 7.43 0.83 2.04
C PHE A 43 5.94 0.85 2.32
N LEU A 44 5.53 0.24 3.42
CA LEU A 44 4.17 0.29 3.91
C LEU A 44 4.15 0.97 5.28
N ARG A 45 3.40 2.05 5.37
CA ARG A 45 3.19 2.77 6.62
C ARG A 45 1.77 2.54 7.09
N SER A 46 1.59 2.11 8.34
CA SER A 46 0.28 2.04 8.97
C SER A 46 -0.17 3.45 9.39
N GLY A 47 -1.44 3.74 9.16
CA GLY A 47 -2.07 4.98 9.57
C GLY A 47 -3.00 4.79 10.76
N ASP A 48 -3.96 5.70 10.86
CA ASP A 48 -4.93 5.69 11.95
C ASP A 48 -6.00 4.63 11.75
N ASP A 49 -6.55 4.15 12.85
CA ASP A 49 -7.70 3.25 12.86
C ASP A 49 -8.97 4.06 13.11
N GLU A 50 -10.03 3.72 12.39
CA GLU A 50 -11.31 4.41 12.50
C GLU A 50 -12.41 3.42 12.86
N TYR A 51 -13.09 3.68 13.97
CA TYR A 51 -14.20 2.88 14.44
C TYR A 51 -15.52 3.60 14.15
N PRO A 52 -16.46 2.99 13.41
CA PRO A 52 -17.78 3.57 13.23
C PRO A 52 -18.57 3.49 14.54
N ALA A 53 -19.68 4.24 14.61
CA ALA A 53 -20.61 4.13 15.72
C ALA A 53 -21.05 2.68 15.87
N ARG A 54 -20.87 2.12 17.07
CA ARG A 54 -21.16 0.73 17.33
C ARG A 54 -22.64 0.53 17.68
N ASP A 55 -23.27 -0.45 17.05
CA ASP A 55 -24.55 -0.96 17.51
C ASP A 55 -24.28 -1.81 18.77
N PRO A 56 -24.83 -1.41 19.96
CA PRO A 56 -24.61 -2.17 21.19
C PRO A 56 -25.19 -3.58 21.15
N ARG A 57 -26.03 -3.88 20.18
CA ARG A 57 -26.64 -5.22 20.00
C ARG A 57 -25.72 -6.14 19.19
N SER A 58 -24.73 -5.60 18.49
CA SER A 58 -23.81 -6.39 17.69
C SER A 58 -22.57 -6.78 18.51
N PRO A 59 -22.25 -8.08 18.60
CA PRO A 59 -21.02 -8.51 19.24
C PRO A 59 -19.78 -8.26 18.37
N ARG A 60 -19.96 -7.89 17.09
CA ARG A 60 -18.87 -7.71 16.14
C ARG A 60 -18.30 -6.31 16.22
N VAL A 61 -16.99 -6.24 16.12
CA VAL A 61 -16.25 -4.99 16.02
C VAL A 61 -15.90 -4.76 14.57
N LYS A 62 -16.27 -3.57 14.05
CA LYS A 62 -15.86 -3.11 12.73
C LYS A 62 -14.82 -2.03 12.89
N VAL A 63 -13.78 -2.07 12.08
CA VAL A 63 -12.73 -1.04 12.06
C VAL A 63 -12.27 -0.83 10.63
N THR A 64 -12.05 0.44 10.27
CA THR A 64 -11.37 0.79 9.04
C THR A 64 -9.94 1.13 9.37
N LEU A 65 -9.02 0.32 8.85
CA LEU A 65 -7.59 0.57 8.98
C LEU A 65 -7.12 1.36 7.77
N HIS A 66 -6.21 2.28 8.02
CA HIS A 66 -5.59 3.10 6.98
C HIS A 66 -4.12 2.74 6.87
N ALA A 67 -3.64 2.65 5.64
CA ALA A 67 -2.24 2.43 5.35
C ALA A 67 -1.84 3.23 4.14
N GLU A 68 -0.56 3.43 3.96
CA GLU A 68 0.00 4.07 2.78
C GLU A 68 1.15 3.24 2.26
N PHE A 69 1.15 2.96 0.96
CA PHE A 69 2.34 2.52 0.28
C PHE A 69 3.14 3.73 -0.16
N TRP A 70 4.43 3.69 0.11
CA TRP A 70 5.39 4.67 -0.36
C TRP A 70 6.29 4.02 -1.40
N ILE A 71 6.36 4.63 -2.58
CA ILE A 71 7.15 4.15 -3.70
C ILE A 71 8.20 5.19 -4.02
N TYR A 72 9.46 4.77 -4.08
CA TYR A 72 10.58 5.60 -4.50
C TYR A 72 11.19 5.04 -5.79
N TYR A 73 11.38 5.92 -6.76
CA TYR A 73 12.14 5.59 -7.95
C TYR A 73 13.08 6.73 -8.31
N ARG A 74 14.36 6.40 -8.47
CA ARG A 74 15.38 7.38 -8.80
C ARG A 74 16.05 7.01 -10.12
N THR A 75 16.28 8.02 -10.96
CA THR A 75 17.11 7.89 -12.15
C THR A 75 18.18 8.98 -12.18
N VAL A 76 19.35 8.64 -12.70
CA VAL A 76 20.42 9.61 -13.00
C VAL A 76 20.49 9.91 -14.50
N ASP A 77 19.72 9.21 -15.31
CA ASP A 77 19.63 9.42 -16.76
C ASP A 77 18.76 10.64 -17.05
N LYS A 78 19.34 11.70 -17.58
CA LYS A 78 18.65 12.95 -17.88
C LYS A 78 17.65 12.81 -19.02
N ASN A 79 17.69 11.73 -19.78
CA ASN A 79 16.75 11.45 -20.88
C ASN A 79 15.59 10.57 -20.43
N GLU A 80 15.63 10.04 -19.21
CA GLU A 80 14.55 9.24 -18.64
C GLU A 80 13.60 10.13 -17.84
N ALA A 81 12.29 9.97 -18.09
CA ALA A 81 11.26 10.59 -17.28
C ALA A 81 10.90 9.65 -16.13
N PRO A 82 11.32 9.92 -14.89
CA PRO A 82 11.10 8.97 -13.79
C PRO A 82 9.63 8.76 -13.45
N GLY A 83 8.78 9.74 -13.78
CA GLY A 83 7.33 9.62 -13.60
C GLY A 83 6.70 8.49 -14.42
N VAL A 84 7.27 8.13 -15.55
CA VAL A 84 6.78 7.00 -16.38
C VAL A 84 6.95 5.69 -15.62
N MET A 85 8.12 5.44 -15.03
CA MET A 85 8.35 4.25 -14.22
C MET A 85 7.54 4.27 -12.94
N LEU A 86 7.41 5.43 -12.31
CA LEU A 86 6.58 5.57 -11.11
C LEU A 86 5.12 5.18 -11.39
N ASP A 87 4.55 5.66 -12.48
CA ASP A 87 3.17 5.33 -12.88
C ASP A 87 3.03 3.84 -13.21
N THR A 88 4.05 3.23 -13.80
CA THR A 88 4.08 1.79 -14.05
C THR A 88 4.03 1.00 -12.74
N LEU A 89 4.79 1.43 -11.74
CA LEU A 89 4.81 0.79 -10.41
C LEU A 89 3.48 0.98 -9.69
N ILE A 90 2.87 2.15 -9.78
CA ILE A 90 1.54 2.42 -9.20
C ILE A 90 0.49 1.51 -9.84
N THR A 91 0.48 1.40 -11.16
CA THR A 91 -0.45 0.55 -11.89
C THR A 91 -0.28 -0.91 -11.51
N ALA A 92 0.95 -1.38 -11.39
CA ALA A 92 1.23 -2.75 -10.93
C ALA A 92 0.72 -2.99 -9.51
N LEU A 93 0.85 -2.00 -8.63
CA LEU A 93 0.30 -2.08 -7.26
C LEU A 93 -1.22 -2.14 -7.28
N GLU A 94 -1.88 -1.32 -8.08
CA GLU A 94 -3.33 -1.37 -8.26
C GLU A 94 -3.78 -2.75 -8.75
N ASP A 95 -3.08 -3.32 -9.71
CA ASP A 95 -3.40 -4.64 -10.24
C ASP A 95 -3.24 -5.72 -9.18
N ALA A 96 -2.20 -5.64 -8.35
CA ALA A 96 -1.99 -6.58 -7.25
C ALA A 96 -3.08 -6.49 -6.18
N LEU A 97 -3.66 -5.31 -5.97
CA LEU A 97 -4.74 -5.10 -5.01
C LEU A 97 -6.12 -5.49 -5.53
N ARG A 98 -6.25 -5.83 -6.80
CA ARG A 98 -7.53 -6.30 -7.32
C ARG A 98 -7.94 -7.62 -6.66
N PRO A 99 -9.25 -7.84 -6.46
CA PRO A 99 -9.73 -9.11 -5.96
C PRO A 99 -9.26 -10.27 -6.84
N PRO A 100 -8.80 -11.39 -6.25
CA PRO A 100 -8.28 -12.50 -7.04
C PRO A 100 -9.41 -13.28 -7.73
N GLY A 101 -9.15 -13.70 -8.97
CA GLY A 101 -10.08 -14.54 -9.75
C GLY A 101 -11.44 -13.89 -9.91
N PHE A 102 -12.50 -14.59 -9.50
CA PHE A 102 -13.88 -14.10 -9.55
C PHE A 102 -14.37 -13.49 -8.25
N ALA A 103 -13.50 -13.32 -7.25
CA ALA A 103 -13.89 -12.71 -5.99
C ALA A 103 -14.32 -11.25 -6.18
N GLN A 104 -15.31 -10.81 -5.40
CA GLN A 104 -15.77 -9.43 -5.43
C GLN A 104 -14.91 -8.50 -4.55
N PHE A 105 -14.22 -9.08 -3.56
CA PHE A 105 -13.49 -8.33 -2.55
C PHE A 105 -12.07 -8.86 -2.40
N GLN A 106 -11.16 -7.97 -2.08
CA GLN A 106 -9.79 -8.32 -1.70
C GLN A 106 -9.73 -8.48 -0.18
N ASN A 107 -9.68 -9.71 0.31
CA ASN A 107 -9.64 -9.99 1.75
C ASN A 107 -8.25 -10.32 2.29
N LEU A 108 -7.21 -10.17 1.50
CA LEU A 108 -5.82 -10.46 1.86
C LEU A 108 -5.59 -11.91 2.33
N GLY A 109 -6.53 -12.83 2.03
CA GLY A 109 -6.48 -14.20 2.53
C GLY A 109 -6.78 -14.35 4.01
N LEU A 110 -7.35 -13.34 4.65
CA LEU A 110 -7.63 -13.33 6.09
C LEU A 110 -9.14 -13.32 6.35
N PRO A 111 -9.65 -14.17 7.26
CA PRO A 111 -11.10 -14.32 7.46
C PRO A 111 -11.78 -13.12 8.10
N TYR A 112 -11.03 -12.26 8.80
CA TYR A 112 -11.55 -11.06 9.45
C TYR A 112 -11.39 -9.79 8.59
N VAL A 113 -10.84 -9.90 7.40
CA VAL A 113 -10.78 -8.77 6.45
C VAL A 113 -11.92 -8.92 5.45
N SER A 114 -12.77 -7.89 5.39
CA SER A 114 -13.87 -7.84 4.41
C SER A 114 -13.38 -7.38 3.05
N HIS A 115 -12.62 -6.28 3.02
CA HIS A 115 -12.15 -5.69 1.78
C HIS A 115 -10.97 -4.78 2.02
N CYS A 116 -10.11 -4.68 1.01
CA CYS A 116 -8.97 -3.78 0.98
C CYS A 116 -8.92 -3.11 -0.40
N TRP A 117 -8.80 -1.80 -0.43
CA TRP A 117 -8.84 -1.03 -1.68
C TRP A 117 -8.06 0.27 -1.56
N ILE A 118 -7.66 0.81 -2.72
CA ILE A 118 -7.09 2.16 -2.78
C ILE A 118 -8.23 3.16 -2.70
N GLU A 119 -8.13 4.11 -1.78
CA GLU A 119 -9.13 5.16 -1.63
C GLU A 119 -8.47 6.47 -1.25
N GLY A 120 -8.90 7.52 -1.92
CA GLY A 120 -8.37 8.85 -1.73
C GLY A 120 -7.44 9.25 -2.86
N GLN A 121 -6.62 10.25 -2.58
CA GLN A 121 -5.72 10.82 -3.57
C GLN A 121 -4.35 10.14 -3.50
N ILE A 122 -3.86 9.68 -4.65
CA ILE A 122 -2.46 9.28 -4.78
C ILE A 122 -1.63 10.56 -4.95
N ASN A 123 -0.75 10.82 -3.98
CA ASN A 123 0.14 11.97 -4.05
C ASN A 123 1.44 11.56 -4.75
N LYS A 124 1.82 12.33 -5.77
CA LYS A 124 3.00 12.01 -6.58
C LYS A 124 3.89 13.23 -6.74
N ASP A 125 5.20 12.99 -6.65
CA ASP A 125 6.22 13.84 -7.23
C ASP A 125 6.86 13.04 -8.35
N ASP A 126 6.70 13.47 -9.60
CA ASP A 126 7.18 12.74 -10.77
C ASP A 126 8.70 12.78 -10.94
N GLY A 127 9.39 13.59 -10.15
CA GLY A 127 10.84 13.70 -10.18
C GLY A 127 11.40 14.37 -11.44
N ALA A 128 10.57 15.14 -12.16
CA ALA A 128 10.94 15.71 -13.46
C ALA A 128 12.20 16.58 -13.39
N LEU A 129 12.44 17.27 -12.27
CA LEU A 129 13.57 18.15 -12.10
C LEU A 129 14.77 17.48 -11.42
N THR A 130 14.51 16.60 -10.46
CA THR A 130 15.55 16.03 -9.58
C THR A 130 15.96 14.62 -9.95
N GLY A 131 15.13 13.91 -10.73
CA GLY A 131 15.32 12.49 -11.01
C GLY A 131 14.77 11.57 -9.91
N GLN A 132 14.31 12.12 -8.77
CA GLN A 132 13.74 11.34 -7.66
C GLN A 132 12.22 11.41 -7.70
N ALA A 133 11.58 10.31 -8.09
CA ALA A 133 10.12 10.18 -8.06
C ALA A 133 9.67 9.56 -6.74
N ILE A 134 8.55 10.04 -6.23
CA ILE A 134 7.95 9.60 -4.97
C ILE A 134 6.44 9.50 -5.17
N ALA A 135 5.84 8.41 -4.69
CA ALA A 135 4.38 8.27 -4.63
C ALA A 135 3.94 7.81 -3.25
N ARG A 136 2.79 8.30 -2.81
CA ARG A 136 2.08 7.81 -1.64
C ARG A 136 0.71 7.33 -2.09
N VAL A 137 0.45 6.05 -1.90
CA VAL A 137 -0.78 5.39 -2.33
C VAL A 137 -1.60 5.03 -1.09
N PRO A 138 -2.73 5.71 -0.84
CA PRO A 138 -3.55 5.42 0.32
C PRO A 138 -4.37 4.16 0.13
N VAL A 139 -4.42 3.33 1.16
CA VAL A 139 -5.16 2.07 1.17
C VAL A 139 -6.05 2.04 2.40
N GLN A 140 -7.29 1.61 2.21
CA GLN A 140 -8.22 1.34 3.30
C GLN A 140 -8.47 -0.15 3.42
N ILE A 141 -8.59 -0.61 4.66
CA ILE A 141 -8.86 -2.01 4.96
C ILE A 141 -10.04 -2.06 5.92
N LEU A 142 -11.13 -2.65 5.47
CA LEU A 142 -12.29 -2.89 6.34
C LEU A 142 -12.14 -4.26 6.98
N ALA A 143 -12.04 -4.26 8.30
CA ALA A 143 -11.89 -5.47 9.09
C ALA A 143 -13.08 -5.62 10.05
N ILE A 144 -13.49 -6.87 10.27
CA ILE A 144 -14.62 -7.23 11.13
C ILE A 144 -14.18 -8.41 11.98
N SER A 145 -14.22 -8.22 13.26
CA SER A 145 -13.90 -9.31 14.21
C SER A 145 -15.15 -10.01 14.74
#